data_13ee07d33bd425de505ca22350de29fd
#
_entry.id   13ee07d33bd425de505ca22350de29fd
#
_cell.length_a   1.000
_cell.length_b   1.000
_cell.length_c   1.000
_cell.angle_alpha   90.00
_cell.angle_beta   90.00
_cell.angle_gamma   90.00
#
_symmetry.space_group_name_H-M   'P 1'
#
loop_
_entity.id
_entity.type
_entity.pdbx_description
1 polymer ?
#
loop_
_entity_poly.entity_id
_entity_poly.type
_entity_poly.pdbx_seq_one_letter_code
_entity_poly.pdbx_strand_id
1 'polypeptide(L)'
;NGYDITFINKHMGQKKMSYYEHSKYRGVDGVVIACIDFRDPDVIELIHGDLPVVTIDHVFNNRTAIVSDNIKGMRDLITYIYEMGHRKIAYIHGADSSVTQNRVGSFYKTLGDLGIEVPDEYVKCGIYHDPVTTAKLTKELLDLKDRPTCIIFPDDFSCIGGINVIQERGLRIPDDISIAGYDGITLSQVLSPKLTTVKQNTKALGSLAAQKLIALIENPKATIIERVVVEGEILHGQSVKKLR
;
A
#
# COMPACT_ATOMS: atom_id res chain seq x y z
N ASN A 1 12.08 4.44 25.18
CA ASN A 1 12.30 3.08 25.73
C ASN A 1 13.78 2.68 25.82
N GLY A 2 14.73 3.56 25.44
CA GLY A 2 16.17 3.30 25.58
C GLY A 2 16.77 2.42 24.47
N TYR A 3 16.05 2.17 23.37
CA TYR A 3 16.56 1.48 22.20
C TYR A 3 16.95 2.47 21.10
N ASP A 4 18.06 2.18 20.44
CA ASP A 4 18.48 2.88 19.22
C ASP A 4 17.93 2.19 17.99
N ILE A 5 17.72 2.94 16.90
CA ILE A 5 17.26 2.44 15.62
C ILE A 5 18.38 2.55 14.60
N THR A 6 18.67 1.45 13.92
CA THR A 6 19.59 1.44 12.77
C THR A 6 18.91 0.78 11.55
N PHE A 7 19.27 1.26 10.37
CA PHE A 7 18.79 0.66 9.12
C PHE A 7 19.75 -0.44 8.66
N ILE A 8 19.20 -1.60 8.34
CA ILE A 8 19.95 -2.76 7.83
C ILE A 8 19.69 -2.87 6.32
N ASN A 9 20.75 -3.06 5.55
CA ASN A 9 20.70 -3.29 4.11
C ASN A 9 21.64 -4.43 3.71
N LYS A 10 21.61 -4.85 2.44
CA LYS A 10 22.44 -5.94 1.91
C LYS A 10 23.90 -5.56 1.62
N HIS A 11 24.30 -4.30 1.86
CA HIS A 11 25.63 -3.81 1.55
C HIS A 11 26.23 -3.08 2.73
N MET A 12 27.45 -3.44 3.10
CA MET A 12 28.27 -2.71 4.04
C MET A 12 29.59 -2.33 3.34
N GLY A 13 29.63 -1.11 2.79
CA GLY A 13 30.69 -0.70 1.86
C GLY A 13 30.68 -1.59 0.61
N GLN A 14 31.78 -2.28 0.34
CA GLN A 14 31.89 -3.20 -0.81
C GLN A 14 31.48 -4.65 -0.47
N LYS A 15 31.23 -4.96 0.81
CA LYS A 15 30.86 -6.31 1.23
C LYS A 15 29.36 -6.50 1.13
N LYS A 16 28.93 -7.52 0.38
CA LYS A 16 27.55 -8.01 0.38
C LYS A 16 27.35 -8.93 1.57
N MET A 17 26.27 -8.72 2.31
CA MET A 17 25.83 -9.54 3.45
C MET A 17 24.32 -9.76 3.33
N SER A 18 23.81 -10.89 3.84
CA SER A 18 22.37 -11.04 4.00
C SER A 18 21.84 -10.09 5.10
N TYR A 19 20.53 -9.89 5.16
CA TYR A 19 19.93 -9.10 6.25
C TYR A 19 20.21 -9.73 7.61
N TYR A 20 20.21 -11.07 7.69
CA TYR A 20 20.50 -11.78 8.92
C TYR A 20 21.96 -11.59 9.36
N GLU A 21 22.94 -11.82 8.45
CA GLU A 21 24.36 -11.60 8.72
C GLU A 21 24.66 -10.17 9.16
N HIS A 22 24.07 -9.17 8.46
CA HIS A 22 24.28 -7.77 8.79
C HIS A 22 23.68 -7.43 10.17
N SER A 23 22.50 -7.95 10.47
CA SER A 23 21.86 -7.77 11.78
C SER A 23 22.71 -8.35 12.91
N LYS A 24 23.23 -9.57 12.74
CA LYS A 24 24.14 -10.21 13.69
C LYS A 24 25.46 -9.44 13.83
N TYR A 25 26.03 -8.98 12.73
CA TYR A 25 27.26 -8.17 12.74
C TYR A 25 27.09 -6.84 13.51
N ARG A 26 25.93 -6.21 13.37
CA ARG A 26 25.58 -4.97 14.10
C ARG A 26 25.21 -5.23 15.56
N GLY A 27 24.99 -6.48 15.95
CA GLY A 27 24.58 -6.83 17.31
C GLY A 27 23.21 -6.30 17.69
N VAL A 28 22.27 -6.22 16.72
CA VAL A 28 20.90 -5.74 17.01
C VAL A 28 20.14 -6.78 17.84
N ASP A 29 19.29 -6.32 18.74
CA ASP A 29 18.49 -7.18 19.62
C ASP A 29 17.25 -7.76 18.94
N GLY A 30 16.80 -7.12 17.86
CA GLY A 30 15.64 -7.55 17.07
C GLY A 30 15.43 -6.69 15.83
N VAL A 31 14.52 -7.12 14.95
CA VAL A 31 14.33 -6.51 13.64
C VAL A 31 12.84 -6.25 13.34
N VAL A 32 12.52 -5.07 12.82
CA VAL A 32 11.24 -4.79 12.13
C VAL A 32 11.49 -4.86 10.63
N ILE A 33 10.70 -5.66 9.91
CA ILE A 33 10.78 -5.78 8.46
C ILE A 33 9.57 -5.08 7.83
N ALA A 34 9.84 -4.10 6.96
CA ALA A 34 8.81 -3.33 6.26
C ALA A 34 9.27 -2.93 4.85
N CYS A 35 8.31 -2.70 3.95
CA CYS A 35 8.55 -2.12 2.61
C CYS A 35 9.60 -2.88 1.78
N ILE A 36 9.54 -4.21 1.79
CA ILE A 36 10.49 -5.08 1.09
C ILE A 36 9.74 -6.20 0.35
N ASP A 37 10.40 -6.86 -0.60
CA ASP A 37 9.88 -8.13 -1.14
C ASP A 37 10.06 -9.24 -0.10
N PHE A 38 8.97 -9.66 0.51
CA PHE A 38 8.98 -10.71 1.53
C PHE A 38 9.26 -12.12 0.98
N ARG A 39 9.38 -12.28 -0.35
CA ARG A 39 9.81 -13.51 -1.01
C ARG A 39 11.33 -13.56 -1.22
N ASP A 40 12.04 -12.47 -0.94
CA ASP A 40 13.50 -12.40 -1.04
C ASP A 40 14.13 -13.50 -0.13
N PRO A 41 15.01 -14.37 -0.65
CA PRO A 41 15.66 -15.42 0.15
C PRO A 41 16.37 -14.88 1.40
N ASP A 42 16.97 -13.68 1.34
CA ASP A 42 17.65 -13.08 2.49
C ASP A 42 16.67 -12.60 3.57
N VAL A 43 15.41 -12.26 3.20
CA VAL A 43 14.33 -12.00 4.17
C VAL A 43 13.86 -13.30 4.80
N ILE A 44 13.73 -14.36 4.01
CA ILE A 44 13.33 -15.68 4.50
C ILE A 44 14.39 -16.22 5.47
N GLU A 45 15.67 -16.04 5.18
CA GLU A 45 16.77 -16.38 6.11
C GLU A 45 16.61 -15.67 7.45
N LEU A 46 16.37 -14.33 7.43
CA LEU A 46 16.17 -13.55 8.65
C LEU A 46 14.93 -14.01 9.44
N ILE A 47 13.83 -14.33 8.75
CA ILE A 47 12.60 -14.85 9.37
C ILE A 47 12.84 -16.19 10.09
N HIS A 48 13.68 -17.08 9.54
CA HIS A 48 13.99 -18.37 10.15
C HIS A 48 15.14 -18.30 11.17
N GLY A 49 15.82 -17.16 11.27
CA GLY A 49 16.89 -16.92 12.23
C GLY A 49 16.41 -16.85 13.67
N ASP A 50 17.36 -16.69 14.59
CA ASP A 50 17.15 -16.66 16.04
C ASP A 50 16.77 -15.26 16.58
N LEU A 51 16.84 -14.22 15.75
CA LEU A 51 16.47 -12.88 16.16
C LEU A 51 14.96 -12.72 16.34
N PRO A 52 14.53 -11.96 17.36
CA PRO A 52 13.16 -11.44 17.42
C PRO A 52 12.82 -10.63 16.16
N VAL A 53 11.70 -10.96 15.50
CA VAL A 53 11.27 -10.28 14.28
C VAL A 53 9.79 -9.91 14.36
N VAL A 54 9.47 -8.69 13.95
CA VAL A 54 8.11 -8.22 13.68
C VAL A 54 8.03 -7.76 12.24
N THR A 55 6.96 -8.12 11.53
CA THR A 55 6.74 -7.70 10.14
C THR A 55 5.64 -6.65 10.05
N ILE A 56 5.75 -5.74 9.09
CA ILE A 56 4.68 -4.80 8.73
C ILE A 56 4.14 -5.20 7.34
N ASP A 57 2.81 -5.31 7.24
CA ASP A 57 2.04 -5.62 6.02
C ASP A 57 2.35 -6.98 5.37
N HIS A 58 2.99 -7.89 6.11
CA HIS A 58 3.13 -9.28 5.69
C HIS A 58 3.05 -10.23 6.88
N VAL A 59 2.44 -11.40 6.70
CA VAL A 59 2.23 -12.39 7.76
C VAL A 59 3.08 -13.63 7.47
N PHE A 60 3.96 -13.97 8.39
CA PHE A 60 4.64 -15.26 8.44
C PHE A 60 4.10 -16.11 9.59
N ASN A 61 4.09 -17.41 9.40
CA ASN A 61 3.82 -18.33 10.50
C ASN A 61 4.88 -18.15 11.60
N ASN A 62 4.45 -18.14 12.85
CA ASN A 62 5.30 -17.98 14.04
C ASN A 62 6.06 -16.64 14.13
N ARG A 63 5.57 -15.57 13.49
CA ARG A 63 6.09 -14.20 13.64
C ARG A 63 4.94 -13.23 13.88
N THR A 64 5.15 -12.27 14.77
CA THR A 64 4.19 -11.19 14.98
C THR A 64 4.16 -10.28 13.76
N ALA A 65 2.95 -9.95 13.31
CA ALA A 65 2.72 -9.09 12.16
C ALA A 65 1.78 -7.93 12.54
N ILE A 66 2.16 -6.72 12.14
CA ILE A 66 1.29 -5.54 12.20
C ILE A 66 0.88 -5.24 10.75
N VAL A 67 -0.41 -5.25 10.47
CA VAL A 67 -0.90 -5.12 9.09
C VAL A 67 -1.95 -4.02 8.98
N SER A 68 -1.89 -3.28 7.87
CA SER A 68 -2.96 -2.35 7.50
C SER A 68 -4.22 -3.12 7.11
N ASP A 69 -5.40 -2.62 7.48
CA ASP A 69 -6.66 -3.17 6.98
C ASP A 69 -6.90 -2.77 5.52
N ASN A 70 -6.15 -3.42 4.63
CA ASN A 70 -6.22 -3.19 3.20
C ASN A 70 -7.58 -3.57 2.61
N ILE A 71 -8.28 -4.53 3.22
CA ILE A 71 -9.60 -4.98 2.77
C ILE A 71 -10.64 -3.89 3.07
N LYS A 72 -10.67 -3.43 4.33
CA LYS A 72 -11.59 -2.36 4.74
C LYS A 72 -11.29 -1.06 4.01
N GLY A 73 -10.02 -0.65 3.92
CA GLY A 73 -9.62 0.59 3.26
C GLY A 73 -10.06 0.63 1.80
N MET A 74 -9.85 -0.45 1.03
CA MET A 74 -10.29 -0.51 -0.37
C MET A 74 -11.82 -0.55 -0.48
N ARG A 75 -12.50 -1.32 0.37
CA ARG A 75 -13.96 -1.36 0.42
C ARG A 75 -14.55 0.02 0.67
N ASP A 76 -14.06 0.72 1.68
CA ASP A 76 -14.57 2.03 2.07
C ASP A 76 -14.35 3.06 0.92
N LEU A 77 -13.17 3.03 0.26
CA LEU A 77 -12.88 3.88 -0.89
C LEU A 77 -13.83 3.62 -2.06
N ILE A 78 -14.06 2.36 -2.41
CA ILE A 78 -14.97 1.99 -3.50
C ILE A 78 -16.40 2.39 -3.17
N THR A 79 -16.85 2.14 -1.95
CA THR A 79 -18.18 2.54 -1.49
C THR A 79 -18.37 4.05 -1.62
N TYR A 80 -17.40 4.84 -1.21
CA TYR A 80 -17.42 6.29 -1.39
C TYR A 80 -17.51 6.68 -2.88
N ILE A 81 -16.67 6.10 -3.74
CA ILE A 81 -16.69 6.38 -5.19
C ILE A 81 -18.05 6.00 -5.81
N TYR A 82 -18.62 4.87 -5.37
CA TYR A 82 -19.96 4.42 -5.79
C TYR A 82 -21.06 5.40 -5.35
N GLU A 83 -21.02 5.89 -4.11
CA GLU A 83 -21.96 6.89 -3.57
C GLU A 83 -21.86 8.24 -4.28
N MET A 84 -20.68 8.56 -4.82
CA MET A 84 -20.47 9.71 -5.71
C MET A 84 -21.04 9.48 -7.13
N GLY A 85 -21.67 8.34 -7.40
CA GLY A 85 -22.38 8.03 -8.64
C GLY A 85 -21.56 7.29 -9.68
N HIS A 86 -20.29 6.98 -9.44
CA HIS A 86 -19.46 6.26 -10.38
C HIS A 86 -19.86 4.78 -10.47
N ARG A 87 -19.86 4.24 -11.69
CA ARG A 87 -20.15 2.82 -12.00
C ARG A 87 -19.06 2.19 -12.88
N LYS A 88 -18.27 3.03 -13.57
CA LYS A 88 -17.13 2.64 -14.41
C LYS A 88 -15.86 3.02 -13.66
N ILE A 89 -15.38 2.09 -12.82
CA ILE A 89 -14.26 2.30 -11.89
C ILE A 89 -13.12 1.39 -12.33
N ALA A 90 -12.00 1.99 -12.73
CA ALA A 90 -10.77 1.26 -13.03
C ALA A 90 -9.82 1.24 -11.86
N TYR A 91 -8.96 0.23 -11.80
CA TYR A 91 -7.94 0.10 -10.78
C TYR A 91 -6.58 -0.26 -11.39
N ILE A 92 -5.60 0.59 -11.17
CA ILE A 92 -4.20 0.26 -11.39
C ILE A 92 -3.65 -0.20 -10.03
N HIS A 93 -3.35 -1.49 -9.89
CA HIS A 93 -2.79 -2.03 -8.64
C HIS A 93 -1.27 -2.13 -8.69
N GLY A 94 -0.62 -2.28 -7.54
CA GLY A 94 0.83 -2.49 -7.46
C GLY A 94 1.27 -3.89 -7.85
N ALA A 95 2.57 -4.15 -7.78
CA ALA A 95 3.15 -5.47 -7.98
C ALA A 95 2.60 -6.50 -6.98
N ASP A 96 2.71 -7.79 -7.32
CA ASP A 96 2.18 -8.89 -6.51
C ASP A 96 2.78 -8.90 -5.09
N SER A 97 1.89 -8.84 -4.11
CA SER A 97 2.17 -8.90 -2.68
C SER A 97 0.90 -9.23 -1.91
N SER A 98 1.01 -9.56 -0.62
CA SER A 98 -0.16 -9.75 0.25
C SER A 98 -1.04 -8.50 0.32
N VAL A 99 -0.44 -7.31 0.31
CA VAL A 99 -1.15 -6.02 0.25
C VAL A 99 -1.98 -5.93 -1.03
N THR A 100 -1.34 -6.18 -2.18
CA THR A 100 -2.00 -6.14 -3.49
C THR A 100 -3.14 -7.14 -3.58
N GLN A 101 -2.91 -8.39 -3.15
CA GLN A 101 -3.94 -9.44 -3.17
C GLN A 101 -5.17 -9.05 -2.34
N ASN A 102 -4.96 -8.50 -1.14
CA ASN A 102 -6.04 -8.03 -0.28
C ASN A 102 -6.82 -6.86 -0.91
N ARG A 103 -6.11 -5.88 -1.51
CA ARG A 103 -6.74 -4.72 -2.15
C ARG A 103 -7.50 -5.13 -3.41
N VAL A 104 -6.92 -5.97 -4.28
CA VAL A 104 -7.56 -6.46 -5.50
C VAL A 104 -8.76 -7.34 -5.17
N GLY A 105 -8.62 -8.26 -4.21
CA GLY A 105 -9.74 -9.09 -3.75
C GLY A 105 -10.89 -8.25 -3.21
N SER A 106 -10.59 -7.22 -2.40
CA SER A 106 -11.59 -6.29 -1.87
C SER A 106 -12.23 -5.46 -2.98
N PHE A 107 -11.45 -5.03 -4.00
CA PHE A 107 -11.96 -4.30 -5.16
C PHE A 107 -13.03 -5.10 -5.90
N TYR A 108 -12.72 -6.31 -6.33
CA TYR A 108 -13.69 -7.14 -7.04
C TYR A 108 -14.89 -7.51 -6.18
N LYS A 109 -14.64 -7.90 -4.91
CA LYS A 109 -15.73 -8.27 -4.00
C LYS A 109 -16.69 -7.11 -3.78
N THR A 110 -16.19 -5.91 -3.49
CA THR A 110 -17.04 -4.75 -3.19
C THR A 110 -17.84 -4.32 -4.40
N LEU A 111 -17.24 -4.27 -5.59
CA LEU A 111 -17.98 -3.94 -6.82
C LEU A 111 -19.01 -5.00 -7.17
N GLY A 112 -18.70 -6.28 -6.99
CA GLY A 112 -19.67 -7.38 -7.16
C GLY A 112 -20.85 -7.29 -6.19
N ASP A 113 -20.59 -7.01 -4.90
CA ASP A 113 -21.63 -6.79 -3.88
C ASP A 113 -22.53 -5.57 -4.22
N LEU A 114 -22.01 -4.58 -4.95
CA LEU A 114 -22.73 -3.40 -5.44
C LEU A 114 -23.39 -3.62 -6.82
N GLY A 115 -23.32 -4.81 -7.37
CA GLY A 115 -23.92 -5.16 -8.67
C GLY A 115 -23.19 -4.58 -9.88
N ILE A 116 -21.90 -4.24 -9.74
CA ILE A 116 -21.06 -3.73 -10.83
C ILE A 116 -20.16 -4.85 -11.35
N GLU A 117 -20.30 -5.16 -12.62
CA GLU A 117 -19.37 -6.01 -13.36
C GLU A 117 -18.15 -5.17 -13.80
N VAL A 118 -16.96 -5.68 -13.56
CA VAL A 118 -15.71 -5.00 -13.87
C VAL A 118 -15.11 -5.59 -15.15
N PRO A 119 -14.98 -4.82 -16.24
CA PRO A 119 -14.27 -5.28 -17.43
C PRO A 119 -12.79 -5.58 -17.12
N ASP A 120 -12.25 -6.66 -17.67
CA ASP A 120 -10.84 -7.04 -17.46
C ASP A 120 -9.86 -5.93 -17.83
N GLU A 121 -10.18 -5.17 -18.88
CA GLU A 121 -9.37 -4.03 -19.31
C GLU A 121 -9.30 -2.87 -18.32
N TYR A 122 -10.19 -2.82 -17.32
CA TYR A 122 -10.19 -1.77 -16.28
C TYR A 122 -9.21 -2.07 -15.15
N VAL A 123 -8.71 -3.29 -15.03
CA VAL A 123 -7.74 -3.66 -13.99
C VAL A 123 -6.36 -3.85 -14.60
N LYS A 124 -5.40 -3.08 -14.13
CA LYS A 124 -4.04 -3.03 -14.67
C LYS A 124 -3.01 -3.33 -13.59
N CYS A 125 -2.04 -4.15 -13.93
CA CYS A 125 -0.90 -4.43 -13.04
C CYS A 125 0.19 -3.38 -13.24
N GLY A 126 0.43 -2.56 -12.24
CA GLY A 126 1.48 -1.56 -12.17
C GLY A 126 2.55 -1.92 -11.13
N ILE A 127 3.24 -0.89 -10.67
CA ILE A 127 4.31 -0.99 -9.66
C ILE A 127 4.05 0.10 -8.63
N TYR A 128 4.24 -0.20 -7.34
CA TYR A 128 4.16 0.80 -6.28
C TYR A 128 5.27 1.85 -6.44
N HIS A 129 4.94 3.09 -6.13
CA HIS A 129 5.86 4.24 -6.18
C HIS A 129 6.53 4.45 -7.55
N ASP A 130 5.83 4.05 -8.64
CA ASP A 130 6.32 4.23 -10.01
C ASP A 130 5.33 5.05 -10.87
N PRO A 131 5.53 6.38 -10.95
CA PRO A 131 4.73 7.24 -11.81
C PRO A 131 4.89 6.95 -13.30
N VAL A 132 6.02 6.40 -13.73
CA VAL A 132 6.31 6.14 -15.15
C VAL A 132 5.44 5.00 -15.68
N THR A 133 5.44 3.87 -15.00
CA THR A 133 4.55 2.74 -15.34
C THR A 133 3.09 3.15 -15.23
N THR A 134 2.72 3.90 -14.18
CA THR A 134 1.35 4.38 -13.97
C THR A 134 0.90 5.32 -15.09
N ALA A 135 1.77 6.21 -15.59
CA ALA A 135 1.47 7.06 -16.73
C ALA A 135 1.11 6.24 -17.98
N LYS A 136 1.89 5.19 -18.28
CA LYS A 136 1.63 4.30 -19.41
C LYS A 136 0.26 3.62 -19.28
N LEU A 137 -0.02 3.03 -18.13
CA LEU A 137 -1.29 2.32 -17.87
C LEU A 137 -2.50 3.27 -17.87
N THR A 138 -2.31 4.51 -17.40
CA THR A 138 -3.35 5.54 -17.49
C THR A 138 -3.67 5.89 -18.94
N LYS A 139 -2.66 5.99 -19.83
CA LYS A 139 -2.88 6.19 -21.28
C LYS A 139 -3.75 5.08 -21.85
N GLU A 140 -3.44 3.82 -21.54
CA GLU A 140 -4.22 2.67 -21.98
C GLU A 140 -5.69 2.76 -21.55
N LEU A 141 -5.94 3.12 -20.27
CA LEU A 141 -7.31 3.27 -19.74
C LEU A 141 -8.07 4.41 -20.40
N LEU A 142 -7.39 5.52 -20.71
CA LEU A 142 -8.01 6.67 -21.38
C LEU A 142 -8.28 6.43 -22.87
N ASP A 143 -7.59 5.47 -23.49
CA ASP A 143 -7.77 5.08 -24.91
C ASP A 143 -8.89 4.06 -25.12
N LEU A 144 -9.46 3.50 -24.05
CA LEU A 144 -10.57 2.57 -24.15
C LEU A 144 -11.80 3.27 -24.75
N LYS A 145 -12.50 2.56 -25.62
CA LYS A 145 -13.76 3.02 -26.22
C LYS A 145 -14.79 3.33 -25.15
N ASP A 146 -14.89 2.46 -24.16
CA ASP A 146 -15.72 2.65 -22.96
C ASP A 146 -14.81 3.02 -21.79
N ARG A 147 -14.47 4.30 -21.70
CA ARG A 147 -13.52 4.84 -20.74
C ARG A 147 -14.09 4.83 -19.32
N PRO A 148 -13.26 4.48 -18.29
CA PRO A 148 -13.67 4.61 -16.89
C PRO A 148 -13.97 6.07 -16.52
N THR A 149 -14.87 6.27 -15.57
CA THR A 149 -15.19 7.60 -15.01
C THR A 149 -14.36 7.92 -13.75
N CYS A 150 -13.77 6.89 -13.14
CA CYS A 150 -12.86 7.02 -12.01
C CYS A 150 -11.73 6.01 -12.13
N ILE A 151 -10.50 6.41 -11.82
CA ILE A 151 -9.32 5.54 -11.74
C ILE A 151 -8.80 5.55 -10.31
N ILE A 152 -8.67 4.37 -9.70
CA ILE A 152 -7.98 4.18 -8.44
C ILE A 152 -6.52 3.83 -8.76
N PHE A 153 -5.58 4.51 -8.12
CA PHE A 153 -4.15 4.30 -8.28
C PHE A 153 -3.57 3.43 -7.15
N PRO A 154 -2.41 2.75 -7.36
CA PRO A 154 -1.83 1.87 -6.36
C PRO A 154 -1.42 2.60 -5.08
N ASP A 155 -0.97 3.85 -5.23
CA ASP A 155 -0.55 4.76 -4.16
C ASP A 155 -0.58 6.22 -4.63
N ASP A 156 -0.46 7.15 -3.69
CA ASP A 156 -0.55 8.60 -3.97
C ASP A 156 0.65 9.11 -4.81
N PHE A 157 1.84 8.49 -4.68
CA PHE A 157 3.00 8.91 -5.45
C PHE A 157 2.86 8.48 -6.90
N SER A 158 2.39 7.28 -7.15
CA SER A 158 2.10 6.77 -8.49
C SER A 158 1.02 7.59 -9.20
N CYS A 159 0.06 8.18 -8.46
CA CYS A 159 -0.96 9.10 -9.02
C CYS A 159 -0.37 10.23 -9.86
N ILE A 160 0.85 10.70 -9.54
CA ILE A 160 1.50 11.81 -10.27
C ILE A 160 1.60 11.48 -11.76
N GLY A 161 1.98 10.24 -12.09
CA GLY A 161 2.05 9.79 -13.48
C GLY A 161 0.70 9.84 -14.19
N GLY A 162 -0.35 9.40 -13.48
CA GLY A 162 -1.72 9.46 -14.00
C GLY A 162 -2.22 10.90 -14.18
N ILE A 163 -1.98 11.77 -13.20
CA ILE A 163 -2.37 13.18 -13.25
C ILE A 163 -1.73 13.87 -14.46
N ASN A 164 -0.43 13.68 -14.67
CA ASN A 164 0.28 14.27 -15.79
C ASN A 164 -0.32 13.85 -17.13
N VAL A 165 -0.59 12.57 -17.33
CA VAL A 165 -1.21 12.05 -18.56
C VAL A 165 -2.60 12.61 -18.79
N ILE A 166 -3.42 12.69 -17.74
CA ILE A 166 -4.78 13.25 -17.83
C ILE A 166 -4.70 14.71 -18.29
N GLN A 167 -3.78 15.49 -17.70
CA GLN A 167 -3.59 16.90 -18.05
C GLN A 167 -3.01 17.09 -19.47
N GLU A 168 -2.02 16.26 -19.86
CA GLU A 168 -1.45 16.28 -21.22
C GLU A 168 -2.52 16.02 -22.31
N ARG A 169 -3.58 15.27 -21.98
CA ARG A 169 -4.72 15.04 -22.86
C ARG A 169 -5.77 16.14 -22.81
N GLY A 170 -5.52 17.21 -22.09
CA GLY A 170 -6.47 18.31 -21.91
C GLY A 170 -7.70 17.96 -21.07
N LEU A 171 -7.65 16.84 -20.33
CA LEU A 171 -8.73 16.41 -19.44
C LEU A 171 -8.56 17.04 -18.06
N ARG A 172 -9.67 17.37 -17.42
CA ARG A 172 -9.70 18.01 -16.11
C ARG A 172 -10.05 16.99 -15.03
N ILE A 173 -9.36 17.09 -13.91
CA ILE A 173 -9.66 16.35 -12.69
C ILE A 173 -10.38 17.32 -11.74
N PRO A 174 -11.56 16.98 -11.22
CA PRO A 174 -12.33 15.75 -11.43
C PRO A 174 -13.38 15.85 -12.56
N ASP A 175 -13.44 16.95 -13.32
CA ASP A 175 -14.56 17.26 -14.21
C ASP A 175 -14.77 16.25 -15.34
N ASP A 176 -13.71 15.82 -15.98
CA ASP A 176 -13.73 14.90 -17.11
C ASP A 176 -13.38 13.46 -16.70
N ILE A 177 -12.61 13.32 -15.61
CA ILE A 177 -12.28 12.02 -14.98
C ILE A 177 -11.94 12.21 -13.51
N SER A 178 -12.48 11.37 -12.66
CA SER A 178 -12.17 11.31 -11.24
C SER A 178 -10.99 10.39 -10.97
N ILE A 179 -10.23 10.68 -9.91
CA ILE A 179 -9.11 9.83 -9.48
C ILE A 179 -9.10 9.68 -7.96
N ALA A 180 -8.57 8.55 -7.50
CA ALA A 180 -8.34 8.29 -6.09
C ALA A 180 -7.00 7.57 -5.89
N GLY A 181 -6.36 7.82 -4.75
CA GLY A 181 -5.09 7.22 -4.37
C GLY A 181 -5.19 6.30 -3.16
N TYR A 182 -4.04 5.93 -2.65
CA TYR A 182 -3.85 5.16 -1.43
C TYR A 182 -2.59 5.64 -0.72
N ASP A 183 -2.49 5.49 0.60
CA ASP A 183 -1.44 5.82 1.56
C ASP A 183 -1.68 7.12 2.35
N GLY A 184 -2.32 8.13 1.78
CA GLY A 184 -2.62 9.41 2.46
C GLY A 184 -1.36 10.20 2.79
N ILE A 185 -0.34 10.16 1.92
CA ILE A 185 0.90 10.91 2.12
C ILE A 185 0.65 12.42 2.02
N THR A 186 1.54 13.24 2.60
CA THR A 186 1.40 14.70 2.60
C THR A 186 1.21 15.27 1.21
N LEU A 187 1.87 14.69 0.20
CA LEU A 187 1.75 15.11 -1.19
C LEU A 187 0.30 15.10 -1.67
N SER A 188 -0.51 14.11 -1.31
CA SER A 188 -1.91 14.01 -1.72
C SER A 188 -2.76 15.21 -1.30
N GLN A 189 -2.36 15.90 -0.24
CA GLN A 189 -3.08 17.03 0.34
C GLN A 189 -2.59 18.41 -0.16
N VAL A 190 -1.46 18.45 -0.87
CA VAL A 190 -0.92 19.69 -1.48
C VAL A 190 -1.12 19.74 -3.00
N LEU A 191 -1.56 18.65 -3.61
CA LEU A 191 -1.97 18.64 -5.02
C LEU A 191 -3.20 19.52 -5.28
N SER A 192 -3.37 19.95 -6.51
CA SER A 192 -4.54 20.67 -6.98
C SER A 192 -5.16 19.94 -8.20
N PRO A 193 -6.34 19.35 -8.04
CA PRO A 193 -7.14 19.21 -6.81
C PRO A 193 -6.52 18.32 -5.76
N LYS A 194 -6.87 18.52 -4.47
CA LYS A 194 -6.48 17.60 -3.38
C LYS A 194 -6.97 16.19 -3.70
N LEU A 195 -6.12 15.21 -3.50
CA LEU A 195 -6.42 13.82 -3.82
C LEU A 195 -7.32 13.19 -2.74
N THR A 196 -8.39 12.54 -3.17
CA THR A 196 -9.13 11.58 -2.34
C THR A 196 -8.30 10.31 -2.23
N THR A 197 -8.03 9.87 -1.00
CA THR A 197 -7.10 8.74 -0.76
C THR A 197 -7.44 8.02 0.54
N VAL A 198 -7.02 6.77 0.66
CA VAL A 198 -7.03 6.05 1.94
C VAL A 198 -5.74 6.38 2.69
N LYS A 199 -5.86 7.05 3.82
CA LYS A 199 -4.73 7.32 4.70
C LYS A 199 -4.44 6.12 5.59
N GLN A 200 -3.26 5.55 5.45
CA GLN A 200 -2.76 4.53 6.36
C GLN A 200 -2.34 5.14 7.69
N ASN A 201 -2.61 4.46 8.78
CA ASN A 201 -2.16 4.89 10.11
C ASN A 201 -0.71 4.44 10.38
N THR A 202 0.22 5.02 9.61
CA THR A 202 1.66 4.67 9.67
C THR A 202 2.25 4.88 11.05
N LYS A 203 1.75 5.87 11.81
CA LYS A 203 2.19 6.12 13.18
C LYS A 203 1.80 4.94 14.09
N ALA A 204 0.58 4.43 14.00
CA ALA A 204 0.14 3.29 14.77
C ALA A 204 0.89 2.02 14.35
N LEU A 205 1.06 1.78 13.03
CA LEU A 205 1.83 0.66 12.50
C LEU A 205 3.25 0.62 13.09
N GLY A 206 3.99 1.73 13.00
CA GLY A 206 5.35 1.82 13.53
C GLY A 206 5.43 1.70 15.04
N SER A 207 4.51 2.36 15.78
CA SER A 207 4.48 2.30 17.24
C SER A 207 4.17 0.89 17.77
N LEU A 208 3.19 0.21 17.17
CA LEU A 208 2.83 -1.16 17.53
C LEU A 208 3.95 -2.15 17.17
N ALA A 209 4.57 -1.99 16.00
CA ALA A 209 5.70 -2.84 15.62
C ALA A 209 6.86 -2.72 16.62
N ALA A 210 7.22 -1.50 17.02
CA ALA A 210 8.26 -1.27 18.02
C ALA A 210 7.87 -1.84 19.39
N GLN A 211 6.65 -1.62 19.86
CA GLN A 211 6.15 -2.15 21.14
C GLN A 211 6.20 -3.69 21.17
N LYS A 212 5.71 -4.33 20.10
CA LYS A 212 5.71 -5.80 20.01
C LYS A 212 7.12 -6.36 19.89
N LEU A 213 8.01 -5.71 19.16
CA LEU A 213 9.41 -6.14 19.08
C LEU A 213 10.11 -6.04 20.43
N ILE A 214 9.96 -4.92 21.16
CA ILE A 214 10.52 -4.74 22.50
C ILE A 214 9.99 -5.81 23.45
N ALA A 215 8.68 -6.10 23.42
CA ALA A 215 8.12 -7.16 24.24
C ALA A 215 8.71 -8.54 23.93
N LEU A 216 8.96 -8.85 22.64
CA LEU A 216 9.61 -10.08 22.23
C LEU A 216 11.08 -10.17 22.69
N ILE A 217 11.80 -9.05 22.75
CA ILE A 217 13.18 -8.97 23.22
C ILE A 217 13.23 -9.15 24.76
N GLU A 218 12.43 -8.39 25.49
CA GLU A 218 12.48 -8.32 26.95
C GLU A 218 11.79 -9.50 27.63
N ASN A 219 10.70 -10.00 27.04
CA ASN A 219 9.84 -11.04 27.63
C ASN A 219 9.47 -12.15 26.62
N PRO A 220 10.45 -12.84 25.99
CA PRO A 220 10.20 -13.76 24.88
C PRO A 220 9.27 -14.93 25.24
N LYS A 221 9.30 -15.39 26.51
CA LYS A 221 8.47 -16.51 26.97
C LYS A 221 7.03 -16.11 27.31
N ALA A 222 6.78 -14.83 27.55
CA ALA A 222 5.46 -14.29 27.94
C ALA A 222 4.77 -13.55 26.78
N THR A 223 5.48 -13.30 25.67
CA THR A 223 4.94 -12.55 24.54
C THR A 223 4.27 -13.49 23.54
N ILE A 224 3.00 -13.20 23.25
CA ILE A 224 2.21 -13.97 22.29
C ILE A 224 2.54 -13.49 20.87
N ILE A 225 2.69 -14.47 19.98
CA ILE A 225 2.78 -14.20 18.53
C ILE A 225 1.37 -13.93 18.01
N GLU A 226 1.18 -12.78 17.40
CA GLU A 226 -0.13 -12.33 16.97
C GLU A 226 -0.10 -11.55 15.67
N ARG A 227 -1.27 -11.42 15.04
CA ARG A 227 -1.52 -10.50 13.95
C ARG A 227 -2.35 -9.34 14.47
N VAL A 228 -1.82 -8.13 14.40
CA VAL A 228 -2.51 -6.89 14.77
C VAL A 228 -2.94 -6.17 13.51
N VAL A 229 -4.22 -5.87 13.37
CA VAL A 229 -4.77 -5.14 12.22
C VAL A 229 -4.96 -3.67 12.61
N VAL A 230 -4.47 -2.77 11.76
CA VAL A 230 -4.56 -1.31 11.96
C VAL A 230 -5.42 -0.72 10.85
N GLU A 231 -6.52 -0.08 11.24
CA GLU A 231 -7.41 0.58 10.30
C GLU A 231 -6.83 1.91 9.79
N GLY A 232 -7.08 2.20 8.51
CA GLY A 232 -6.91 3.51 7.89
C GLY A 232 -8.23 4.28 7.84
N GLU A 233 -8.17 5.48 7.29
CA GLU A 233 -9.34 6.37 7.08
C GLU A 233 -9.32 6.96 5.68
N ILE A 234 -10.50 7.33 5.13
CA ILE A 234 -10.55 8.06 3.88
C ILE A 234 -10.28 9.54 4.14
N LEU A 235 -9.30 10.10 3.44
CA LEU A 235 -9.16 11.55 3.29
C LEU A 235 -9.96 11.99 2.07
N HIS A 236 -11.06 12.69 2.33
CA HIS A 236 -11.89 13.27 1.27
C HIS A 236 -11.19 14.48 0.65
N GLY A 237 -10.74 14.33 -0.59
CA GLY A 237 -10.18 15.40 -1.39
C GLY A 237 -11.22 16.02 -2.33
N GLN A 238 -10.71 16.56 -3.43
CA GLN A 238 -11.51 17.21 -4.49
C GLN A 238 -11.36 16.46 -5.83
N SER A 239 -10.66 15.33 -5.84
CA SER A 239 -10.33 14.59 -7.07
C SER A 239 -11.41 13.59 -7.50
N VAL A 240 -12.46 13.41 -6.70
CA VAL A 240 -13.63 12.58 -7.04
C VAL A 240 -14.87 13.47 -7.11
N LYS A 241 -15.51 13.51 -8.29
CA LYS A 241 -16.68 14.32 -8.58
C LYS A 241 -17.96 13.54 -8.29
N LYS A 242 -18.97 14.21 -7.75
CA LYS A 242 -20.32 13.64 -7.70
C LYS A 242 -20.95 13.69 -9.09
N LEU A 243 -21.27 12.52 -9.63
CA LEU A 243 -22.04 12.37 -10.87
C LEU A 243 -23.54 12.51 -10.55
N ARG A 244 -24.28 13.05 -11.51
CA ARG A 244 -25.74 13.23 -11.39
C ARG A 244 -26.48 11.94 -11.70
#